data_bd82327676b8a2c5ba1cfb3b8af50af7
#
_entry.id   bd82327676b8a2c5ba1cfb3b8af50af7
#
_cell.length_a   1.000
_cell.length_b   1.000
_cell.length_c   1.000
_cell.angle_alpha   90.00
_cell.angle_beta   90.00
_cell.angle_gamma   90.00
#
_symmetry.space_group_name_H-M   'P 1'
#
loop_
_entity.id
_entity.type
_entity.pdbx_description
1 polymer ?
#
loop_
_entity_poly.entity_id
_entity_poly.type
_entity_poly.pdbx_seq_one_letter_code
_entity_poly.pdbx_strand_id
1 'polypeptide(L)'
;MTSVNSRMASEAVRHRLYLYRYSEGQAKKMTQLLRRMSVDVVGRLLYALDDSKISADNYTVKRLEAIKAAINPTINRIYKTTYGQLKADLEALSNGELAYQYRTWRTLIPNPVLDFVGGLVEIPETQVWAAANSRPFQGMLLRDIPSVLGDAMTDSIGRAVQQGILQGETYDQIIRRVKGSAAAAYKDGVIGTNERHLATVTRSAVSHVAAEARDKIGEANAPLIKSEQWLSTLDNKTSKLCIIRDQLLYMRDKKHTPIGHSVPYGAGPGRLHMNCRSTSTFVFKSWEELGVPDVKIKGASRASMNGQVPIYMDYSSWVERQPMSTLTQVFGVERAQLIRDGKISPPDLFNDKGEYLTLSQLRDLDRIPAED
;
A
#
# COMPACT_ATOMS: atom_id res chain seq x y z
N MET A 1 12.40 -31.16 -0.52
CA MET A 1 12.12 -30.94 0.92
C MET A 1 11.73 -29.49 1.12
N THR A 2 10.62 -29.21 1.76
CA THR A 2 10.17 -27.85 1.95
C THR A 2 10.79 -27.32 3.24
N SER A 3 11.57 -26.28 3.08
CA SER A 3 12.29 -25.63 4.17
C SER A 3 11.34 -24.83 5.08
N VAL A 4 11.76 -24.49 6.31
CA VAL A 4 11.09 -23.50 7.18
C VAL A 4 10.81 -22.21 6.40
N ASN A 5 11.75 -21.78 5.56
CA ASN A 5 11.64 -20.59 4.72
C ASN A 5 10.44 -20.64 3.77
N SER A 6 10.14 -21.78 3.15
CA SER A 6 8.97 -21.96 2.29
C SER A 6 7.65 -21.87 3.09
N ARG A 7 7.62 -22.42 4.32
CA ARG A 7 6.44 -22.32 5.21
C ARG A 7 6.25 -20.88 5.70
N MET A 8 7.34 -20.20 6.05
CA MET A 8 7.32 -18.78 6.42
C MET A 8 6.78 -17.91 5.27
N ALA A 9 7.23 -18.14 4.04
CA ALA A 9 6.74 -17.44 2.87
C ALA A 9 5.25 -17.69 2.63
N SER A 10 4.81 -18.96 2.73
CA SER A 10 3.38 -19.32 2.62
C SER A 10 2.53 -18.60 3.66
N GLU A 11 2.98 -18.56 4.90
CA GLU A 11 2.27 -17.90 5.99
C GLU A 11 2.24 -16.38 5.82
N ALA A 12 3.36 -15.78 5.38
CA ALA A 12 3.42 -14.35 5.09
C ALA A 12 2.41 -13.93 4.00
N VAL A 13 2.28 -14.73 2.92
CA VAL A 13 1.26 -14.48 1.86
C VAL A 13 -0.16 -14.63 2.40
N ARG A 14 -0.43 -15.68 3.19
CA ARG A 14 -1.75 -15.88 3.82
C ARG A 14 -2.11 -14.71 4.72
N HIS A 15 -1.19 -14.28 5.56
CA HIS A 15 -1.38 -13.15 6.46
C HIS A 15 -1.56 -11.83 5.70
N ARG A 16 -0.87 -11.66 4.57
CA ARG A 16 -1.07 -10.49 3.71
C ARG A 16 -2.52 -10.40 3.20
N LEU A 17 -3.16 -11.50 2.88
CA LEU A 17 -4.57 -11.52 2.48
C LEU A 17 -5.50 -11.12 3.64
N TYR A 18 -5.18 -11.55 4.88
CA TYR A 18 -5.88 -11.08 6.08
C TYR A 18 -5.75 -9.57 6.25
N LEU A 19 -4.52 -9.03 6.19
CA LEU A 19 -4.24 -7.59 6.28
C LEU A 19 -4.94 -6.79 5.18
N TYR A 20 -5.04 -7.34 3.99
CA TYR A 20 -5.79 -6.71 2.91
C TYR A 20 -7.27 -6.55 3.27
N ARG A 21 -7.92 -7.61 3.73
CA ARG A 21 -9.34 -7.57 4.17
C ARG A 21 -9.53 -6.62 5.35
N TYR A 22 -8.63 -6.66 6.32
CA TYR A 22 -8.62 -5.74 7.46
C TYR A 22 -8.54 -4.28 6.98
N SER A 23 -7.60 -3.97 6.09
CA SER A 23 -7.42 -2.63 5.55
C SER A 23 -8.63 -2.11 4.77
N GLU A 24 -9.33 -2.99 4.04
CA GLU A 24 -10.60 -2.64 3.36
C GLU A 24 -11.70 -2.31 4.38
N GLY A 25 -11.80 -3.09 5.46
CA GLY A 25 -12.72 -2.82 6.56
C GLY A 25 -12.46 -1.47 7.21
N GLN A 26 -11.19 -1.16 7.51
CA GLN A 26 -10.77 0.12 8.07
C GLN A 26 -11.04 1.28 7.10
N ALA A 27 -10.71 1.13 5.83
CA ALA A 27 -10.98 2.15 4.81
C ALA A 27 -12.49 2.46 4.71
N LYS A 28 -13.34 1.43 4.73
CA LYS A 28 -14.80 1.59 4.75
C LYS A 28 -15.27 2.33 6.00
N LYS A 29 -14.77 1.97 7.18
CA LYS A 29 -15.09 2.62 8.47
C LYS A 29 -14.75 4.11 8.43
N MET A 30 -13.52 4.45 7.99
CA MET A 30 -13.04 5.83 7.92
C MET A 30 -13.82 6.66 6.90
N THR A 31 -14.09 6.13 5.72
CA THR A 31 -14.86 6.85 4.69
C THR A 31 -16.31 7.06 5.08
N GLN A 32 -16.94 6.12 5.77
CA GLN A 32 -18.29 6.31 6.32
C GLN A 32 -18.33 7.43 7.37
N LEU A 33 -17.30 7.50 8.24
CA LEU A 33 -17.20 8.56 9.24
C LEU A 33 -17.02 9.92 8.56
N LEU A 34 -16.09 10.03 7.59
CA LEU A 34 -15.90 11.25 6.81
C LEU A 34 -17.19 11.69 6.14
N ARG A 35 -17.89 10.77 5.46
CA ARG A 35 -19.15 11.05 4.76
C ARG A 35 -20.22 11.63 5.69
N ARG A 36 -20.43 11.00 6.86
CA ARG A 36 -21.42 11.47 7.85
C ARG A 36 -21.10 12.91 8.32
N MET A 37 -19.85 13.18 8.63
CA MET A 37 -19.43 14.50 9.14
C MET A 37 -19.34 15.56 8.03
N SER A 38 -19.20 15.15 6.76
CA SER A 38 -19.11 16.10 5.63
C SER A 38 -20.40 16.90 5.39
N VAL A 39 -21.52 16.51 5.98
CA VAL A 39 -22.75 17.31 5.98
C VAL A 39 -22.51 18.68 6.62
N ASP A 40 -21.71 18.72 7.70
CA ASP A 40 -21.34 19.98 8.38
C ASP A 40 -20.51 20.89 7.47
N VAL A 41 -19.63 20.31 6.64
CA VAL A 41 -18.81 21.07 5.67
C VAL A 41 -19.72 21.72 4.60
N VAL A 42 -20.67 20.96 4.09
CA VAL A 42 -21.64 21.46 3.09
C VAL A 42 -22.47 22.60 3.67
N GLY A 43 -23.01 22.44 4.89
CA GLY A 43 -23.77 23.48 5.57
C GLY A 43 -22.94 24.74 5.82
N ARG A 44 -21.69 24.56 6.28
CA ARG A 44 -20.79 25.69 6.52
C ARG A 44 -20.37 26.40 5.24
N LEU A 45 -20.16 25.64 4.15
CA LEU A 45 -19.85 26.21 2.84
C LEU A 45 -21.02 27.04 2.30
N LEU A 46 -22.23 26.51 2.38
CA LEU A 46 -23.42 27.24 1.94
C LEU A 46 -23.57 28.58 2.69
N TYR A 47 -23.42 28.55 4.03
CA TYR A 47 -23.43 29.75 4.84
C TYR A 47 -22.33 30.74 4.42
N ALA A 48 -21.10 30.28 4.18
CA ALA A 48 -19.99 31.13 3.79
C ALA A 48 -20.16 31.73 2.38
N LEU A 49 -20.79 31.01 1.45
CA LEU A 49 -21.14 31.52 0.12
C LEU A 49 -22.19 32.61 0.20
N ASP A 50 -23.26 32.40 1.00
CA ASP A 50 -24.32 33.35 1.19
C ASP A 50 -23.83 34.62 1.92
N ASP A 51 -23.08 34.49 2.98
CA ASP A 51 -22.47 35.60 3.74
C ASP A 51 -21.54 36.46 2.89
N SER A 52 -20.69 35.80 2.06
CA SER A 52 -19.74 36.49 1.20
C SER A 52 -20.36 37.19 0.01
N LYS A 53 -21.56 36.77 -0.42
CA LYS A 53 -22.27 37.22 -1.65
C LYS A 53 -21.35 37.24 -2.88
N ILE A 54 -20.43 36.23 -2.95
CA ILE A 54 -19.45 36.12 -4.02
C ILE A 54 -20.13 35.76 -5.36
N SER A 55 -19.78 36.47 -6.42
CA SER A 55 -20.26 36.23 -7.78
C SER A 55 -19.14 36.43 -8.79
N ALA A 56 -19.37 36.16 -10.07
CA ALA A 56 -18.40 36.42 -11.13
C ALA A 56 -17.98 37.92 -11.19
N ASP A 57 -18.90 38.82 -10.97
CA ASP A 57 -18.66 40.26 -11.06
C ASP A 57 -17.82 40.82 -9.90
N ASN A 58 -17.86 40.16 -8.74
CA ASN A 58 -17.16 40.63 -7.55
C ASN A 58 -16.12 39.66 -7.01
N TYR A 59 -15.76 38.64 -7.82
CA TYR A 59 -14.75 37.66 -7.46
C TYR A 59 -13.39 38.30 -7.15
N THR A 60 -12.84 37.93 -6.01
CA THR A 60 -11.43 38.21 -5.65
C THR A 60 -10.84 37.01 -4.95
N VAL A 61 -9.50 36.83 -5.08
CA VAL A 61 -8.78 35.80 -4.32
C VAL A 61 -9.02 35.96 -2.82
N LYS A 62 -9.05 37.18 -2.30
CA LYS A 62 -9.31 37.47 -0.88
C LYS A 62 -10.67 36.92 -0.41
N ARG A 63 -11.74 37.05 -1.22
CA ARG A 63 -13.04 36.49 -0.89
C ARG A 63 -13.06 34.97 -0.91
N LEU A 64 -12.39 34.36 -1.89
CA LEU A 64 -12.24 32.92 -1.94
C LEU A 64 -11.47 32.40 -0.72
N GLU A 65 -10.37 33.03 -0.34
CA GLU A 65 -9.61 32.66 0.85
C GLU A 65 -10.41 32.82 2.15
N ALA A 66 -11.29 33.83 2.25
CA ALA A 66 -12.22 33.96 3.37
C ALA A 66 -13.22 32.80 3.45
N ILE A 67 -13.74 32.32 2.32
CA ILE A 67 -14.60 31.12 2.28
C ILE A 67 -13.81 29.88 2.71
N LYS A 68 -12.60 29.68 2.19
CA LYS A 68 -11.72 28.58 2.63
C LYS A 68 -11.45 28.63 4.13
N ALA A 69 -11.13 29.82 4.67
CA ALA A 69 -10.92 30.02 6.10
C ALA A 69 -12.16 29.71 6.95
N ALA A 70 -13.36 29.97 6.42
CA ALA A 70 -14.61 29.68 7.12
C ALA A 70 -14.91 28.18 7.24
N ILE A 71 -14.52 27.36 6.24
CA ILE A 71 -14.80 25.91 6.21
C ILE A 71 -13.65 25.09 6.85
N ASN A 72 -12.41 25.59 6.81
CA ASN A 72 -11.20 24.87 7.26
C ASN A 72 -11.29 24.33 8.70
N PRO A 73 -11.78 25.07 9.71
CA PRO A 73 -11.92 24.53 11.06
C PRO A 73 -12.82 23.30 11.15
N THR A 74 -13.91 23.28 10.36
CA THR A 74 -14.82 22.13 10.29
C THR A 74 -14.13 20.93 9.66
N ILE A 75 -13.44 21.13 8.53
CA ILE A 75 -12.66 20.08 7.85
C ILE A 75 -11.58 19.50 8.77
N ASN A 76 -10.80 20.35 9.43
CA ASN A 76 -9.76 19.93 10.36
C ASN A 76 -10.31 19.13 11.54
N ARG A 77 -11.44 19.53 12.12
CA ARG A 77 -12.12 18.77 13.16
C ARG A 77 -12.50 17.37 12.67
N ILE A 78 -13.04 17.26 11.46
CA ILE A 78 -13.45 15.98 10.86
C ILE A 78 -12.26 15.06 10.70
N TYR A 79 -11.17 15.54 10.10
CA TYR A 79 -9.98 14.70 9.90
C TYR A 79 -9.27 14.35 11.21
N LYS A 80 -9.23 15.24 12.20
CA LYS A 80 -8.72 14.92 13.55
C LYS A 80 -9.53 13.81 14.22
N THR A 81 -10.87 13.89 14.15
CA THR A 81 -11.76 12.87 14.72
C THR A 81 -11.58 11.53 14.00
N THR A 82 -11.58 11.56 12.65
CA THR A 82 -11.39 10.35 11.84
C THR A 82 -10.02 9.71 12.09
N TYR A 83 -8.96 10.52 12.19
CA TYR A 83 -7.63 10.03 12.49
C TYR A 83 -7.50 9.51 13.92
N GLY A 84 -8.16 10.12 14.90
CA GLY A 84 -8.19 9.61 16.28
C GLY A 84 -8.68 8.17 16.35
N GLN A 85 -9.75 7.86 15.59
CA GLN A 85 -10.25 6.49 15.47
C GLN A 85 -9.28 5.59 14.71
N LEU A 86 -8.74 6.05 13.58
CA LEU A 86 -7.76 5.29 12.80
C LEU A 86 -6.50 4.99 13.63
N LYS A 87 -6.00 5.98 14.38
CA LYS A 87 -4.83 5.82 15.26
C LYS A 87 -5.03 4.69 16.27
N ALA A 88 -6.18 4.66 16.96
CA ALA A 88 -6.49 3.61 17.93
C ALA A 88 -6.54 2.22 17.27
N ASP A 89 -7.15 2.12 16.08
CA ASP A 89 -7.22 0.87 15.32
C ASP A 89 -5.81 0.42 14.82
N LEU A 90 -4.94 1.36 14.45
CA LEU A 90 -3.56 1.07 14.02
C LEU A 90 -2.65 0.67 15.21
N GLU A 91 -2.85 1.25 16.38
CA GLU A 91 -2.14 0.87 17.60
C GLU A 91 -2.50 -0.55 18.03
N ALA A 92 -3.79 -0.88 18.04
CA ALA A 92 -4.27 -2.24 18.27
C ALA A 92 -3.73 -3.23 17.22
N LEU A 93 -3.68 -2.84 15.95
CA LEU A 93 -3.06 -3.63 14.88
C LEU A 93 -1.57 -3.88 15.16
N SER A 94 -0.82 -2.85 15.56
CA SER A 94 0.61 -2.96 15.87
C SER A 94 0.89 -4.07 16.89
N ASN A 95 0.10 -4.12 17.95
CA ASN A 95 0.21 -5.12 19.00
C ASN A 95 -0.18 -6.52 18.50
N GLY A 96 -1.28 -6.60 17.75
CA GLY A 96 -1.72 -7.84 17.11
C GLY A 96 -0.71 -8.42 16.12
N GLU A 97 -0.06 -7.56 15.33
CA GLU A 97 0.99 -7.97 14.38
C GLU A 97 2.23 -8.50 15.09
N LEU A 98 2.66 -7.86 16.16
CA LEU A 98 3.78 -8.33 16.98
C LEU A 98 3.50 -9.74 17.54
N ALA A 99 2.35 -9.92 18.15
CA ALA A 99 1.93 -11.21 18.70
C ALA A 99 1.80 -12.30 17.61
N TYR A 100 1.26 -11.92 16.44
CA TYR A 100 1.17 -12.81 15.28
C TYR A 100 2.55 -13.28 14.81
N GLN A 101 3.52 -12.38 14.68
CA GLN A 101 4.85 -12.71 14.22
C GLN A 101 5.56 -13.67 15.19
N TYR A 102 5.53 -13.41 16.50
CA TYR A 102 6.13 -14.31 17.50
C TYR A 102 5.48 -15.69 17.49
N ARG A 103 4.14 -15.76 17.44
CA ARG A 103 3.45 -17.03 17.36
C ARG A 103 3.83 -17.80 16.10
N THR A 104 3.93 -17.13 14.96
CA THR A 104 4.32 -17.74 13.69
C THR A 104 5.73 -18.29 13.75
N TRP A 105 6.69 -17.53 14.26
CA TRP A 105 8.06 -17.98 14.37
C TRP A 105 8.21 -19.16 15.33
N ARG A 106 7.59 -19.10 16.50
CA ARG A 106 7.57 -20.22 17.48
C ARG A 106 6.93 -21.49 16.90
N THR A 107 5.92 -21.35 16.06
CA THR A 107 5.26 -22.51 15.42
C THR A 107 6.09 -23.12 14.29
N LEU A 108 6.84 -22.29 13.55
CA LEU A 108 7.53 -22.73 12.34
C LEU A 108 9.01 -23.07 12.54
N ILE A 109 9.68 -22.43 13.50
CA ILE A 109 11.05 -22.76 13.86
C ILE A 109 11.02 -23.95 14.84
N PRO A 110 11.76 -25.02 14.57
CA PRO A 110 11.79 -26.20 15.46
C PRO A 110 12.31 -25.86 16.86
N ASN A 111 11.70 -26.45 17.89
CA ASN A 111 12.10 -26.22 19.29
C ASN A 111 13.60 -26.44 19.53
N PRO A 112 14.26 -27.51 19.02
CA PRO A 112 15.71 -27.67 19.22
C PRO A 112 16.55 -26.50 18.69
N VAL A 113 16.07 -25.83 17.64
CA VAL A 113 16.74 -24.63 17.11
C VAL A 113 16.51 -23.43 18.04
N LEU A 114 15.27 -23.24 18.51
CA LEU A 114 14.94 -22.17 19.45
C LEU A 114 15.72 -22.35 20.77
N ASP A 115 15.78 -23.57 21.30
CA ASP A 115 16.50 -23.88 22.53
C ASP A 115 18.01 -23.62 22.37
N PHE A 116 18.59 -24.00 21.24
CA PHE A 116 20.01 -23.77 20.93
C PHE A 116 20.37 -22.28 20.84
N VAL A 117 19.50 -21.45 20.26
CA VAL A 117 19.77 -20.00 20.10
C VAL A 117 19.33 -19.19 21.34
N GLY A 118 18.81 -19.82 22.40
CA GLY A 118 18.36 -19.13 23.61
C GLY A 118 16.97 -18.49 23.49
N GLY A 119 16.14 -18.95 22.55
CA GLY A 119 14.79 -18.43 22.29
C GLY A 119 14.74 -17.25 21.32
N LEU A 120 13.56 -16.71 21.11
CA LEU A 120 13.38 -15.48 20.35
C LEU A 120 13.53 -14.26 21.27
N VAL A 121 14.25 -13.26 20.78
CA VAL A 121 14.33 -11.96 21.47
C VAL A 121 12.99 -11.24 21.34
N GLU A 122 12.35 -11.01 22.46
CA GLU A 122 11.06 -10.28 22.53
C GLU A 122 11.29 -8.78 22.68
N ILE A 123 10.47 -7.99 21.98
CA ILE A 123 10.48 -6.53 22.03
C ILE A 123 9.15 -6.03 22.60
N PRO A 124 9.14 -4.91 23.34
CA PRO A 124 7.92 -4.29 23.81
C PRO A 124 7.03 -3.80 22.63
N GLU A 125 5.71 -3.93 22.78
CA GLU A 125 4.71 -3.43 21.80
C GLU A 125 4.92 -1.93 21.50
N THR A 126 5.33 -1.16 22.51
CA THR A 126 5.60 0.27 22.39
C THR A 126 6.71 0.60 21.39
N GLN A 127 7.68 -0.30 21.19
CA GLN A 127 8.75 -0.09 20.20
C GLN A 127 8.24 -0.18 18.77
N VAL A 128 7.31 -1.09 18.48
CA VAL A 128 6.72 -1.22 17.14
C VAL A 128 5.88 0.01 16.82
N TRP A 129 5.06 0.44 17.78
CA TRP A 129 4.22 1.63 17.61
C TRP A 129 5.05 2.91 17.47
N ALA A 130 6.13 3.06 18.26
CA ALA A 130 7.06 4.17 18.13
C ALA A 130 7.75 4.19 16.77
N ALA A 131 8.18 3.03 16.26
CA ALA A 131 8.79 2.91 14.93
C ALA A 131 7.80 3.31 13.82
N ALA A 132 6.56 2.82 13.86
CA ALA A 132 5.53 3.18 12.89
C ALA A 132 5.21 4.69 12.88
N ASN A 133 5.26 5.35 14.04
CA ASN A 133 5.02 6.81 14.13
C ASN A 133 6.21 7.67 13.73
N SER A 134 7.44 7.15 13.81
CA SER A 134 8.67 7.90 13.49
C SER A 134 9.17 7.69 12.06
N ARG A 135 8.77 6.60 11.41
CA ARG A 135 9.17 6.31 10.04
C ARG A 135 8.15 6.88 9.05
N PRO A 136 8.58 7.73 8.11
CA PRO A 136 7.66 8.24 7.09
C PRO A 136 7.25 7.13 6.10
N PHE A 137 5.99 7.20 5.66
CA PHE A 137 5.47 6.43 4.54
C PHE A 137 4.88 7.37 3.50
N GLN A 138 5.25 7.18 2.24
CA GLN A 138 4.78 8.03 1.14
C GLN A 138 4.96 9.53 1.38
N GLY A 139 6.09 9.92 2.00
CA GLY A 139 6.44 11.31 2.25
C GLY A 139 5.76 11.97 3.46
N MET A 140 4.97 11.24 4.26
CA MET A 140 4.30 11.75 5.46
C MET A 140 4.49 10.81 6.66
N LEU A 141 4.36 11.33 7.87
CA LEU A 141 4.21 10.52 9.08
C LEU A 141 2.73 10.24 9.35
N LEU A 142 2.44 9.21 10.14
CA LEU A 142 1.05 8.90 10.52
C LEU A 142 0.33 10.11 11.13
N ARG A 143 1.03 10.88 11.98
CA ARG A 143 0.47 12.08 12.65
C ARG A 143 0.13 13.23 11.69
N ASP A 144 0.70 13.24 10.48
CA ASP A 144 0.49 14.31 9.49
C ASP A 144 -0.78 14.08 8.64
N ILE A 145 -1.36 12.87 8.72
CA ILE A 145 -2.55 12.50 7.93
C ILE A 145 -3.69 13.53 8.05
N PRO A 146 -4.06 14.03 9.26
CA PRO A 146 -5.17 14.97 9.38
C PRO A 146 -4.92 16.29 8.65
N SER A 147 -3.74 16.88 8.80
CA SER A 147 -3.39 18.14 8.15
C SER A 147 -3.27 17.98 6.64
N VAL A 148 -2.53 16.97 6.17
CA VAL A 148 -2.34 16.73 4.74
C VAL A 148 -3.67 16.51 4.01
N LEU A 149 -4.56 15.68 4.56
CA LEU A 149 -5.86 15.43 3.94
C LEU A 149 -6.85 16.57 4.15
N GLY A 150 -6.79 17.27 5.28
CA GLY A 150 -7.63 18.44 5.56
C GLY A 150 -7.33 19.60 4.62
N ASP A 151 -6.07 19.93 4.45
CA ASP A 151 -5.62 21.00 3.55
C ASP A 151 -5.97 20.65 2.09
N ALA A 152 -5.71 19.41 1.67
CA ALA A 152 -6.08 18.93 0.32
C ALA A 152 -7.60 19.04 0.05
N MET A 153 -8.45 18.73 1.04
CA MET A 153 -9.90 18.88 0.92
C MET A 153 -10.31 20.36 0.85
N THR A 154 -9.75 21.21 1.71
CA THR A 154 -9.99 22.64 1.72
C THR A 154 -9.66 23.27 0.37
N ASP A 155 -8.50 22.96 -0.18
CA ASP A 155 -8.07 23.45 -1.48
C ASP A 155 -8.93 22.92 -2.63
N SER A 156 -9.36 21.66 -2.55
CA SER A 156 -10.24 21.07 -3.57
C SER A 156 -11.63 21.71 -3.57
N ILE A 157 -12.16 22.04 -2.40
CA ILE A 157 -13.41 22.80 -2.28
C ILE A 157 -13.21 24.23 -2.80
N GLY A 158 -12.09 24.88 -2.44
CA GLY A 158 -11.75 26.21 -2.96
C GLY A 158 -11.73 26.26 -4.48
N ARG A 159 -11.09 25.27 -5.14
CA ARG A 159 -11.10 25.15 -6.61
C ARG A 159 -12.51 24.93 -7.18
N ALA A 160 -13.33 24.12 -6.55
CA ALA A 160 -14.69 23.87 -6.99
C ALA A 160 -15.56 25.15 -6.88
N VAL A 161 -15.41 25.92 -5.79
CA VAL A 161 -16.06 27.23 -5.60
C VAL A 161 -15.58 28.22 -6.67
N GLN A 162 -14.27 28.38 -6.84
CA GLN A 162 -13.69 29.27 -7.85
C GLN A 162 -14.24 28.96 -9.24
N GLN A 163 -14.20 27.69 -9.64
CA GLN A 163 -14.67 27.26 -10.95
C GLN A 163 -16.16 27.54 -11.13
N GLY A 164 -16.99 27.23 -10.13
CA GLY A 164 -18.42 27.48 -10.21
C GLY A 164 -18.75 28.99 -10.30
N ILE A 165 -18.10 29.83 -9.48
CA ILE A 165 -18.28 31.28 -9.53
C ILE A 165 -17.88 31.84 -10.91
N LEU A 166 -16.71 31.46 -11.44
CA LEU A 166 -16.25 31.95 -12.75
C LEU A 166 -17.12 31.46 -13.92
N GLN A 167 -17.83 30.34 -13.74
CA GLN A 167 -18.80 29.83 -14.72
C GLN A 167 -20.21 30.40 -14.55
N GLY A 168 -20.43 31.29 -13.57
CA GLY A 168 -21.76 31.88 -13.28
C GLY A 168 -22.75 30.90 -12.66
N GLU A 169 -22.26 29.84 -12.00
CA GLU A 169 -23.11 28.85 -11.35
C GLU A 169 -23.80 29.41 -10.10
N THR A 170 -25.00 28.92 -9.83
CA THR A 170 -25.71 29.19 -8.57
C THR A 170 -24.99 28.49 -7.40
N TYR A 171 -25.22 28.96 -6.18
CA TYR A 171 -24.64 28.31 -4.99
C TYR A 171 -25.08 26.85 -4.87
N ASP A 172 -26.28 26.47 -5.25
CA ASP A 172 -26.75 25.09 -5.27
C ASP A 172 -25.95 24.22 -6.27
N GLN A 173 -25.60 24.79 -7.41
CA GLN A 173 -24.76 24.10 -8.40
C GLN A 173 -23.32 23.90 -7.86
N ILE A 174 -22.76 24.92 -7.20
CA ILE A 174 -21.46 24.84 -6.52
C ILE A 174 -21.50 23.80 -5.40
N ILE A 175 -22.54 23.78 -4.58
CA ILE A 175 -22.73 22.76 -3.54
C ILE A 175 -22.83 21.36 -4.15
N ARG A 176 -23.47 21.20 -5.30
CA ARG A 176 -23.53 19.92 -6.03
C ARG A 176 -22.16 19.48 -6.50
N ARG A 177 -21.29 20.39 -6.97
CA ARG A 177 -19.89 20.08 -7.29
C ARG A 177 -19.12 19.51 -6.08
N VAL A 178 -19.37 20.08 -4.91
CA VAL A 178 -18.71 19.63 -3.67
C VAL A 178 -19.29 18.32 -3.17
N LYS A 179 -20.61 18.21 -3.10
CA LYS A 179 -21.32 17.05 -2.56
C LYS A 179 -21.32 15.86 -3.53
N GLY A 180 -21.41 16.13 -4.82
CA GLY A 180 -21.68 15.15 -5.87
C GLY A 180 -23.17 14.97 -6.16
N SER A 181 -23.47 14.17 -7.19
CA SER A 181 -24.84 13.89 -7.66
C SER A 181 -25.37 12.56 -7.10
N ALA A 182 -26.68 12.48 -6.88
CA ALA A 182 -27.34 11.24 -6.47
C ALA A 182 -27.21 10.15 -7.54
N ALA A 183 -27.23 10.52 -8.83
CA ALA A 183 -27.04 9.60 -9.95
C ALA A 183 -25.68 8.88 -9.91
N ALA A 184 -24.64 9.57 -9.44
CA ALA A 184 -23.29 8.98 -9.25
C ALA A 184 -23.08 8.45 -7.82
N ALA A 185 -24.14 8.28 -7.02
CA ALA A 185 -24.06 7.91 -5.61
C ALA A 185 -23.07 8.80 -4.83
N TYR A 186 -23.03 10.09 -5.16
CA TYR A 186 -22.16 11.14 -4.58
C TYR A 186 -20.65 10.90 -4.73
N LYS A 187 -20.25 10.07 -5.72
CA LYS A 187 -18.83 9.75 -5.95
C LYS A 187 -18.13 10.75 -6.89
N ASP A 188 -18.87 11.57 -7.61
CA ASP A 188 -18.40 12.55 -8.60
C ASP A 188 -18.06 13.91 -7.99
N GLY A 189 -18.39 14.15 -6.72
CA GLY A 189 -18.07 15.37 -6.00
C GLY A 189 -16.69 15.37 -5.34
N VAL A 190 -16.31 16.56 -4.84
CA VAL A 190 -15.07 16.76 -4.07
C VAL A 190 -15.03 15.85 -2.85
N ILE A 191 -16.13 15.70 -2.10
CA ILE A 191 -16.23 14.82 -0.94
C ILE A 191 -15.94 13.38 -1.34
N GLY A 192 -16.55 12.86 -2.41
CA GLY A 192 -16.31 11.51 -2.91
C GLY A 192 -14.86 11.26 -3.33
N THR A 193 -14.18 12.28 -3.86
CA THR A 193 -12.75 12.22 -4.18
C THR A 193 -11.89 12.12 -2.91
N ASN A 194 -12.21 12.93 -1.89
CA ASN A 194 -11.50 12.90 -0.60
C ASN A 194 -11.76 11.60 0.19
N GLU A 195 -12.95 10.99 0.05
CA GLU A 195 -13.21 9.64 0.57
C GLU A 195 -12.24 8.60 -0.05
N ARG A 196 -11.99 8.65 -1.36
CA ARG A 196 -11.03 7.76 -2.04
C ARG A 196 -9.59 8.00 -1.57
N HIS A 197 -9.20 9.26 -1.37
CA HIS A 197 -7.89 9.60 -0.82
C HIS A 197 -7.72 9.06 0.60
N LEU A 198 -8.70 9.28 1.48
CA LEU A 198 -8.68 8.75 2.84
C LEU A 198 -8.62 7.22 2.85
N ALA A 199 -9.38 6.54 2.00
CA ALA A 199 -9.33 5.08 1.87
C ALA A 199 -7.93 4.59 1.46
N THR A 200 -7.31 5.28 0.50
CA THR A 200 -5.97 4.95 0.02
C THR A 200 -4.92 5.13 1.13
N VAL A 201 -4.96 6.25 1.84
CA VAL A 201 -4.06 6.51 2.98
C VAL A 201 -4.28 5.50 4.10
N THR A 202 -5.53 5.18 4.44
CA THR A 202 -5.88 4.18 5.47
C THR A 202 -5.30 2.81 5.14
N ARG A 203 -5.46 2.30 3.91
CA ARG A 203 -4.88 1.01 3.49
C ARG A 203 -3.36 1.01 3.56
N SER A 204 -2.74 2.11 3.15
CA SER A 204 -1.28 2.26 3.18
C SER A 204 -0.76 2.34 4.61
N ALA A 205 -1.47 3.02 5.53
CA ALA A 205 -1.13 3.08 6.94
C ALA A 205 -1.19 1.71 7.62
N VAL A 206 -2.22 0.89 7.33
CA VAL A 206 -2.31 -0.51 7.80
C VAL A 206 -1.10 -1.31 7.32
N SER A 207 -0.75 -1.21 6.03
CA SER A 207 0.41 -1.92 5.47
C SER A 207 1.73 -1.45 6.07
N HIS A 208 1.85 -0.15 6.34
CA HIS A 208 3.02 0.45 6.98
C HIS A 208 3.22 -0.10 8.40
N VAL A 209 2.18 -0.09 9.24
CA VAL A 209 2.26 -0.59 10.62
C VAL A 209 2.61 -2.08 10.65
N ALA A 210 2.00 -2.90 9.80
CA ALA A 210 2.32 -4.31 9.71
C ALA A 210 3.76 -4.58 9.23
N ALA A 211 4.27 -3.76 8.31
CA ALA A 211 5.66 -3.84 7.86
C ALA A 211 6.63 -3.46 8.97
N GLU A 212 6.33 -2.41 9.76
CA GLU A 212 7.17 -2.03 10.92
C GLU A 212 7.23 -3.11 11.99
N ALA A 213 6.10 -3.77 12.29
CA ALA A 213 6.09 -4.90 13.23
C ALA A 213 7.01 -6.03 12.78
N ARG A 214 6.93 -6.41 11.49
CA ARG A 214 7.79 -7.42 10.90
C ARG A 214 9.26 -7.00 10.94
N ASP A 215 9.57 -5.77 10.55
CA ASP A 215 10.94 -5.28 10.53
C ASP A 215 11.56 -5.29 11.92
N LYS A 216 10.84 -4.86 12.94
CA LYS A 216 11.32 -4.81 14.34
C LYS A 216 11.62 -6.21 14.90
N ILE A 217 10.78 -7.19 14.63
CA ILE A 217 11.08 -8.59 15.01
C ILE A 217 12.32 -9.11 14.29
N GLY A 218 12.43 -8.81 12.98
CA GLY A 218 13.60 -9.18 12.21
C GLY A 218 14.90 -8.50 12.70
N GLU A 219 14.83 -7.24 13.14
CA GLU A 219 15.96 -6.53 13.76
C GLU A 219 16.37 -7.18 15.08
N ALA A 220 15.41 -7.48 15.97
CA ALA A 220 15.68 -8.08 17.26
C ALA A 220 16.26 -9.51 17.16
N ASN A 221 15.91 -10.22 16.11
CA ASN A 221 16.32 -11.63 15.89
C ASN A 221 17.25 -11.78 14.66
N ALA A 222 18.00 -10.74 14.31
CA ALA A 222 18.90 -10.72 13.16
C ALA A 222 19.90 -11.89 13.08
N PRO A 223 20.46 -12.44 14.18
CA PRO A 223 21.36 -13.60 14.12
C PRO A 223 20.77 -14.83 13.44
N LEU A 224 19.44 -15.01 13.47
CA LEU A 224 18.74 -16.13 12.83
C LEU A 224 18.53 -15.92 11.31
N ILE A 225 18.63 -14.69 10.83
CA ILE A 225 18.22 -14.30 9.49
C ILE A 225 19.43 -14.21 8.56
N LYS A 226 19.30 -14.81 7.37
CA LYS A 226 20.26 -14.71 6.27
C LYS A 226 19.93 -13.54 5.33
N SER A 227 18.66 -13.42 4.98
CA SER A 227 18.17 -12.41 4.04
C SER A 227 16.67 -12.19 4.20
N GLU A 228 16.13 -11.22 3.48
CA GLU A 228 14.71 -10.97 3.35
C GLU A 228 14.28 -11.23 1.90
N GLN A 229 13.15 -11.92 1.71
CA GLN A 229 12.57 -12.21 0.42
C GLN A 229 11.32 -11.36 0.21
N TRP A 230 11.27 -10.65 -0.90
CA TRP A 230 10.09 -9.91 -1.35
C TRP A 230 9.00 -10.87 -1.85
N LEU A 231 7.75 -10.65 -1.46
CA LEU A 231 6.60 -11.45 -1.89
C LEU A 231 5.50 -10.52 -2.40
N SER A 232 5.22 -10.59 -3.68
CA SER A 232 4.14 -9.82 -4.29
C SER A 232 2.84 -10.62 -4.31
N THR A 233 1.70 -9.94 -4.24
CA THR A 233 0.40 -10.60 -4.39
C THR A 233 0.22 -11.04 -5.85
N LEU A 234 -0.11 -12.30 -6.09
CA LEU A 234 -0.35 -12.84 -7.42
C LEU A 234 -1.77 -12.50 -7.88
N ASP A 235 -1.96 -11.29 -8.37
CA ASP A 235 -3.22 -10.80 -8.93
C ASP A 235 -2.99 -9.71 -10.00
N ASN A 236 -4.06 -9.30 -10.66
CA ASN A 236 -4.03 -8.29 -11.73
C ASN A 236 -3.93 -6.83 -11.26
N LYS A 237 -3.85 -6.59 -9.95
CA LYS A 237 -3.76 -5.25 -9.33
C LYS A 237 -2.37 -4.95 -8.77
N THR A 238 -1.49 -5.93 -8.76
CA THR A 238 -0.10 -5.75 -8.33
C THR A 238 0.63 -4.82 -9.29
N SER A 239 1.28 -3.79 -8.75
CA SER A 239 1.98 -2.79 -9.55
C SER A 239 3.23 -3.39 -10.21
N LYS A 240 3.63 -2.81 -11.35
CA LYS A 240 4.86 -3.22 -12.07
C LYS A 240 6.10 -3.13 -11.20
N LEU A 241 6.17 -2.10 -10.34
CA LEU A 241 7.25 -1.97 -9.36
C LEU A 241 7.35 -3.16 -8.40
N CYS A 242 6.22 -3.77 -8.05
CA CYS A 242 6.17 -4.93 -7.18
C CYS A 242 6.37 -6.25 -7.96
N ILE A 243 5.89 -6.32 -9.20
CA ILE A 243 6.04 -7.51 -10.06
C ILE A 243 7.51 -7.89 -10.23
N ILE A 244 8.36 -6.93 -10.60
CA ILE A 244 9.79 -7.18 -10.84
C ILE A 244 10.55 -7.58 -9.56
N ARG A 245 10.01 -7.26 -8.39
CA ARG A 245 10.62 -7.59 -7.09
C ARG A 245 10.20 -8.93 -6.54
N ASP A 246 9.21 -9.59 -7.14
CA ASP A 246 8.67 -10.83 -6.59
C ASP A 246 9.75 -11.90 -6.47
N GLN A 247 9.88 -12.47 -5.28
CA GLN A 247 10.88 -13.44 -4.86
C GLN A 247 12.34 -12.97 -4.84
N LEU A 248 12.63 -11.72 -5.14
CA LEU A 248 13.97 -11.18 -5.01
C LEU A 248 14.43 -11.16 -3.55
N LEU A 249 15.74 -11.39 -3.37
CA LEU A 249 16.40 -11.46 -2.07
C LEU A 249 17.19 -10.18 -1.78
N TYR A 250 17.13 -9.74 -0.53
CA TYR A 250 17.84 -8.55 -0.06
C TYR A 250 18.55 -8.84 1.26
N MET A 251 19.75 -8.28 1.44
CA MET A 251 20.45 -8.32 2.73
C MET A 251 19.67 -7.53 3.79
N ARG A 252 19.83 -7.92 5.06
CA ARG A 252 19.27 -7.18 6.21
C ARG A 252 20.23 -6.11 6.73
N ASP A 253 20.98 -5.48 5.85
CA ASP A 253 21.78 -4.30 6.13
C ASP A 253 20.94 -3.02 6.06
N LYS A 254 21.52 -1.86 6.43
CA LYS A 254 20.85 -0.56 6.38
C LYS A 254 20.36 -0.17 4.98
N LYS A 255 20.97 -0.70 3.92
CA LYS A 255 20.67 -0.38 2.52
C LYS A 255 19.75 -1.39 1.86
N HIS A 256 19.49 -2.51 2.52
CA HIS A 256 18.83 -3.67 1.91
C HIS A 256 19.47 -4.04 0.56
N THR A 257 20.77 -4.30 0.60
CA THR A 257 21.56 -4.58 -0.59
C THR A 257 20.99 -5.78 -1.35
N PRO A 258 20.73 -5.66 -2.66
CA PRO A 258 20.22 -6.74 -3.50
C PRO A 258 21.17 -7.93 -3.54
N ILE A 259 20.66 -9.16 -3.57
CA ILE A 259 21.42 -10.42 -3.63
C ILE A 259 21.13 -11.09 -4.96
N GLY A 260 22.13 -11.13 -5.84
CA GLY A 260 22.05 -11.78 -7.16
C GLY A 260 21.27 -10.99 -8.23
N HIS A 261 20.95 -9.71 -7.95
CA HIS A 261 20.29 -8.79 -8.88
C HIS A 261 20.64 -7.34 -8.52
N SER A 262 20.20 -6.37 -9.35
CA SER A 262 20.46 -4.92 -9.14
C SER A 262 19.22 -4.10 -8.80
N VAL A 263 18.02 -4.73 -8.71
CA VAL A 263 16.75 -4.05 -8.42
C VAL A 263 16.75 -3.51 -6.99
N PRO A 264 16.62 -2.18 -6.78
CA PRO A 264 16.70 -1.60 -5.44
C PRO A 264 15.48 -1.97 -4.58
N TYR A 265 15.70 -2.10 -3.26
CA TYR A 265 14.63 -2.39 -2.28
C TYR A 265 13.61 -1.26 -2.18
N GLY A 266 14.05 0.00 -2.27
CA GLY A 266 13.21 1.18 -2.11
C GLY A 266 12.68 1.33 -0.69
N ALA A 267 11.45 1.77 -0.54
CA ALA A 267 10.80 1.92 0.76
C ALA A 267 10.40 0.57 1.41
N GLY A 268 10.55 -0.52 0.67
CA GLY A 268 10.22 -1.87 1.14
C GLY A 268 8.79 -2.35 0.83
N PRO A 269 8.56 -3.66 0.98
CA PRO A 269 7.27 -4.27 0.69
C PRO A 269 6.17 -3.77 1.63
N GLY A 270 4.99 -3.47 1.07
CA GLY A 270 3.87 -2.84 1.78
C GLY A 270 3.97 -1.32 1.86
N ARG A 271 5.11 -0.71 1.51
CA ARG A 271 5.41 0.73 1.63
C ARG A 271 5.93 1.36 0.35
N LEU A 272 6.22 0.59 -0.70
CA LEU A 272 6.87 1.07 -1.92
C LEU A 272 6.06 2.16 -2.64
N HIS A 273 4.75 2.08 -2.59
CA HIS A 273 3.79 3.04 -3.15
C HIS A 273 2.45 2.95 -2.41
N MET A 274 1.57 3.92 -2.61
CA MET A 274 0.21 3.87 -2.06
C MET A 274 -0.52 2.58 -2.49
N ASN A 275 -1.27 1.97 -1.56
CA ASN A 275 -1.94 0.68 -1.76
C ASN A 275 -0.99 -0.47 -2.16
N CYS A 276 0.28 -0.42 -1.74
CA CYS A 276 1.24 -1.49 -2.01
C CYS A 276 0.73 -2.83 -1.45
N ARG A 277 0.68 -3.86 -2.31
CA ARG A 277 0.08 -5.18 -1.99
C ARG A 277 1.14 -6.24 -1.69
N SER A 278 2.40 -5.87 -1.72
CA SER A 278 3.50 -6.78 -1.39
C SER A 278 3.68 -6.96 0.11
N THR A 279 4.31 -8.04 0.48
CA THR A 279 4.85 -8.31 1.81
C THR A 279 6.26 -8.86 1.67
N SER A 280 6.89 -9.25 2.75
CA SER A 280 8.14 -10.00 2.73
C SER A 280 8.12 -11.12 3.76
N THR A 281 9.07 -12.01 3.62
CA THR A 281 9.40 -13.03 4.62
C THR A 281 10.88 -13.04 4.87
N PHE A 282 11.30 -13.51 6.03
CA PHE A 282 12.70 -13.73 6.32
C PHE A 282 13.13 -15.10 5.82
N VAL A 283 14.32 -15.14 5.24
CA VAL A 283 15.04 -16.36 4.91
C VAL A 283 15.99 -16.62 6.07
N PHE A 284 15.71 -17.65 6.84
CA PHE A 284 16.58 -18.06 7.95
C PHE A 284 17.86 -18.71 7.43
N LYS A 285 18.92 -18.60 8.20
CA LYS A 285 20.13 -19.38 8.00
C LYS A 285 19.79 -20.88 8.04
N SER A 286 20.57 -21.72 7.37
CA SER A 286 20.41 -23.17 7.54
C SER A 286 20.70 -23.55 8.99
N TRP A 287 20.11 -24.65 9.45
CA TRP A 287 20.36 -25.11 10.81
C TRP A 287 21.83 -25.49 11.03
N GLU A 288 22.50 -25.94 9.97
CA GLU A 288 23.96 -26.19 9.96
C GLU A 288 24.73 -24.87 10.15
N GLU A 289 24.37 -23.79 9.44
CA GLU A 289 24.93 -22.44 9.64
C GLU A 289 24.73 -21.92 11.08
N LEU A 290 23.70 -22.41 11.77
CA LEU A 290 23.41 -22.10 13.17
C LEU A 290 24.03 -23.11 14.15
N GLY A 291 24.68 -24.18 13.66
CA GLY A 291 25.29 -25.22 14.49
C GLY A 291 24.33 -26.33 14.97
N VAL A 292 23.11 -26.42 14.39
CA VAL A 292 22.09 -27.42 14.77
C VAL A 292 21.93 -28.45 13.66
N PRO A 293 22.34 -29.72 13.84
CA PRO A 293 22.20 -30.75 12.80
C PRO A 293 20.76 -31.30 12.66
N ASP A 294 20.43 -31.69 11.43
CA ASP A 294 19.29 -32.49 10.95
C ASP A 294 17.86 -32.20 11.50
N VAL A 295 17.12 -31.29 10.83
CA VAL A 295 15.68 -31.14 11.03
C VAL A 295 14.91 -31.19 9.70
N LYS A 296 13.96 -32.13 9.51
CA LYS A 296 13.16 -32.34 8.28
C LYS A 296 11.77 -31.70 8.37
N ILE A 297 11.31 -30.97 7.30
CA ILE A 297 10.02 -30.24 7.28
C ILE A 297 9.23 -30.48 5.97
N LYS A 298 7.87 -30.43 6.05
CA LYS A 298 6.93 -30.72 4.93
C LYS A 298 6.46 -29.48 4.14
N GLY A 299 5.96 -29.69 2.91
CA GLY A 299 5.64 -28.80 1.79
C GLY A 299 4.86 -27.50 2.00
N ALA A 300 5.06 -26.50 1.10
CA ALA A 300 4.45 -25.17 1.16
C ALA A 300 3.85 -24.71 -0.20
N SER A 301 2.79 -23.87 -0.12
CA SER A 301 2.12 -23.24 -1.26
C SER A 301 1.93 -21.74 -1.01
N ARG A 302 1.68 -20.96 -2.07
CA ARG A 302 1.29 -19.53 -1.95
C ARG A 302 -0.06 -19.29 -2.62
N ALA A 303 -0.80 -18.32 -2.10
CA ALA A 303 -2.09 -17.95 -2.66
C ALA A 303 -1.91 -17.07 -3.91
N SER A 304 -2.76 -17.32 -4.90
CA SER A 304 -2.96 -16.47 -6.07
C SER A 304 -4.45 -16.11 -6.21
N MET A 305 -4.79 -15.22 -7.13
CA MET A 305 -6.20 -14.90 -7.40
C MET A 305 -7.01 -16.10 -7.94
N ASN A 306 -6.33 -17.12 -8.47
CA ASN A 306 -6.94 -18.34 -9.03
C ASN A 306 -6.76 -19.58 -8.14
N GLY A 307 -6.45 -19.39 -6.82
CA GLY A 307 -6.25 -20.48 -5.87
C GLY A 307 -4.79 -20.65 -5.44
N GLN A 308 -4.46 -21.84 -4.93
CA GLN A 308 -3.12 -22.15 -4.42
C GLN A 308 -2.18 -22.54 -5.58
N VAL A 309 -0.98 -21.98 -5.57
CA VAL A 309 0.11 -22.31 -6.49
C VAL A 309 1.35 -22.75 -5.70
N PRO A 310 2.32 -23.45 -6.32
CA PRO A 310 3.57 -23.78 -5.67
C PRO A 310 4.28 -22.52 -5.13
N ILE A 311 4.91 -22.62 -3.95
CA ILE A 311 5.55 -21.48 -3.29
C ILE A 311 6.68 -20.84 -4.12
N TYR A 312 7.34 -21.64 -4.96
CA TYR A 312 8.44 -21.20 -5.84
C TYR A 312 7.95 -20.51 -7.12
N MET A 313 6.64 -20.52 -7.41
CA MET A 313 6.08 -19.83 -8.57
C MET A 313 6.19 -18.33 -8.37
N ASP A 314 6.99 -17.65 -9.19
CA ASP A 314 7.09 -16.20 -9.21
C ASP A 314 5.93 -15.55 -9.99
N TYR A 315 5.85 -14.22 -9.93
CA TYR A 315 4.79 -13.49 -10.61
C TYR A 315 4.83 -13.68 -12.13
N SER A 316 6.02 -13.68 -12.73
CA SER A 316 6.21 -13.84 -14.18
C SER A 316 5.70 -15.17 -14.67
N SER A 317 6.13 -16.26 -14.05
CA SER A 317 5.66 -17.63 -14.35
C SER A 317 4.17 -17.81 -14.09
N TRP A 318 3.61 -17.10 -13.09
CA TRP A 318 2.19 -17.15 -12.81
C TRP A 318 1.37 -16.39 -13.86
N VAL A 319 1.80 -15.16 -14.24
CA VAL A 319 1.02 -14.30 -15.15
C VAL A 319 1.02 -14.83 -16.58
N GLU A 320 2.09 -15.47 -17.05
CA GLU A 320 2.15 -16.12 -18.37
C GLU A 320 1.07 -17.21 -18.55
N ARG A 321 0.66 -17.85 -17.45
CA ARG A 321 -0.38 -18.90 -17.46
C ARG A 321 -1.80 -18.33 -17.38
N GLN A 322 -1.96 -17.01 -17.27
CA GLN A 322 -3.27 -16.40 -17.14
C GLN A 322 -3.95 -16.20 -18.50
N PRO A 323 -5.30 -16.04 -18.54
CA PRO A 323 -6.02 -15.67 -19.75
C PRO A 323 -5.53 -14.34 -20.34
N MET A 324 -5.69 -14.16 -21.65
CA MET A 324 -5.31 -12.94 -22.38
C MET A 324 -5.91 -11.67 -21.74
N SER A 325 -7.12 -11.75 -21.20
CA SER A 325 -7.77 -10.66 -20.49
C SER A 325 -6.97 -10.19 -19.27
N THR A 326 -6.37 -11.10 -18.51
CA THR A 326 -5.51 -10.77 -17.35
C THR A 326 -4.18 -10.18 -17.82
N LEU A 327 -3.55 -10.77 -18.83
CA LEU A 327 -2.32 -10.22 -19.43
C LEU A 327 -2.53 -8.79 -19.92
N THR A 328 -3.64 -8.55 -20.63
CA THR A 328 -3.99 -7.20 -21.14
C THR A 328 -4.22 -6.20 -20.01
N GLN A 329 -4.88 -6.60 -18.92
CA GLN A 329 -5.07 -5.73 -17.76
C GLN A 329 -3.74 -5.36 -17.10
N VAL A 330 -2.79 -6.30 -17.06
CA VAL A 330 -1.49 -6.08 -16.38
C VAL A 330 -0.53 -5.29 -17.27
N PHE A 331 -0.38 -5.64 -18.55
CA PHE A 331 0.70 -5.13 -19.42
C PHE A 331 0.22 -4.23 -20.57
N GLY A 332 -1.09 -4.16 -20.82
CA GLY A 332 -1.66 -3.54 -22.02
C GLY A 332 -1.74 -4.52 -23.19
N VAL A 333 -2.50 -4.15 -24.24
CA VAL A 333 -2.84 -5.07 -25.34
C VAL A 333 -1.60 -5.58 -26.08
N GLU A 334 -0.72 -4.67 -26.50
CA GLU A 334 0.44 -4.99 -27.36
C GLU A 334 1.46 -5.88 -26.62
N ARG A 335 1.83 -5.54 -25.39
CA ARG A 335 2.76 -6.37 -24.59
C ARG A 335 2.16 -7.71 -24.21
N ALA A 336 0.86 -7.74 -23.92
CA ALA A 336 0.15 -8.99 -23.64
C ALA A 336 0.20 -9.95 -24.83
N GLN A 337 0.07 -9.42 -26.06
CA GLN A 337 0.21 -10.21 -27.28
C GLN A 337 1.64 -10.71 -27.47
N LEU A 338 2.64 -9.83 -27.29
CA LEU A 338 4.06 -10.22 -27.39
C LEU A 338 4.45 -11.31 -26.39
N ILE A 339 3.94 -11.23 -25.15
CA ILE A 339 4.15 -12.27 -24.14
C ILE A 339 3.46 -13.58 -24.57
N ARG A 340 2.21 -13.51 -25.05
CA ARG A 340 1.44 -14.67 -25.50
C ARG A 340 2.10 -15.40 -26.67
N ASP A 341 2.69 -14.65 -27.59
CA ASP A 341 3.41 -15.16 -28.76
C ASP A 341 4.84 -15.66 -28.43
N GLY A 342 5.26 -15.55 -27.15
CA GLY A 342 6.59 -15.93 -26.71
C GLY A 342 7.71 -15.03 -27.25
N LYS A 343 7.38 -13.82 -27.74
CA LYS A 343 8.34 -12.87 -28.29
C LYS A 343 9.07 -12.07 -27.21
N ILE A 344 8.51 -11.97 -26.01
CA ILE A 344 9.13 -11.35 -24.84
C ILE A 344 8.62 -12.02 -23.57
N SER A 345 9.48 -12.15 -22.56
CA SER A 345 9.05 -12.61 -21.25
C SER A 345 8.73 -11.42 -20.32
N PRO A 346 7.87 -11.57 -19.28
CA PRO A 346 7.55 -10.48 -18.38
C PRO A 346 8.74 -9.80 -17.70
N PRO A 347 9.82 -10.49 -17.29
CA PRO A 347 11.02 -9.84 -16.77
C PRO A 347 11.71 -8.89 -17.77
N ASP A 348 11.70 -9.23 -19.07
CA ASP A 348 12.36 -8.43 -20.10
C ASP A 348 11.68 -7.09 -20.40
N LEU A 349 10.48 -6.88 -19.85
CA LEU A 349 9.78 -5.59 -19.88
C LEU A 349 10.40 -4.56 -18.93
N PHE A 350 11.44 -4.92 -18.18
CA PHE A 350 12.09 -4.06 -17.21
C PHE A 350 13.60 -3.93 -17.51
N ASN A 351 14.19 -2.81 -17.10
CA ASN A 351 15.65 -2.67 -17.08
C ASN A 351 16.24 -3.27 -15.79
N ASP A 352 17.58 -3.27 -15.67
CA ASP A 352 18.30 -3.83 -14.51
C ASP A 352 17.98 -3.12 -13.19
N LYS A 353 17.45 -1.89 -13.25
CA LYS A 353 17.01 -1.13 -12.09
C LYS A 353 15.56 -1.42 -11.70
N GLY A 354 14.85 -2.26 -12.47
CA GLY A 354 13.44 -2.59 -12.29
C GLY A 354 12.48 -1.52 -12.77
N GLU A 355 12.90 -0.65 -13.68
CA GLU A 355 12.05 0.34 -14.33
C GLU A 355 11.35 -0.29 -15.52
N TYR A 356 10.05 -0.01 -15.67
CA TYR A 356 9.22 -0.55 -16.75
C TYR A 356 9.48 0.20 -18.04
N LEU A 357 9.96 -0.49 -19.05
CA LEU A 357 10.37 0.08 -20.33
C LEU A 357 9.18 0.43 -21.21
N THR A 358 9.29 1.51 -21.97
CA THR A 358 8.34 1.84 -23.07
C THR A 358 8.54 0.88 -24.24
N LEU A 359 7.56 0.82 -25.16
CA LEU A 359 7.69 0.00 -26.36
C LEU A 359 8.87 0.46 -27.26
N SER A 360 9.09 1.79 -27.37
CA SER A 360 10.26 2.34 -28.07
C SER A 360 11.57 1.84 -27.46
N GLN A 361 11.71 1.96 -26.12
CA GLN A 361 12.91 1.46 -25.42
C GLN A 361 13.12 -0.04 -25.58
N LEU A 362 12.04 -0.83 -25.65
CA LEU A 362 12.14 -2.28 -25.89
C LEU A 362 12.61 -2.58 -27.31
N ARG A 363 12.21 -1.78 -28.32
CA ARG A 363 12.72 -1.86 -29.71
C ARG A 363 14.18 -1.44 -29.79
N ASP A 364 14.53 -0.32 -29.15
CA ASP A 364 15.92 0.20 -29.11
C ASP A 364 16.90 -0.81 -28.46
N LEU A 365 16.39 -1.68 -27.60
CA LEU A 365 17.15 -2.75 -26.95
C LEU A 365 17.03 -4.10 -27.67
N ASP A 366 16.46 -4.16 -28.89
CA ASP A 366 16.20 -5.38 -29.66
C ASP A 366 15.42 -6.46 -28.92
N ARG A 367 14.62 -6.07 -27.91
CA ARG A 367 13.80 -7.01 -27.10
C ARG A 367 12.47 -7.36 -27.75
N ILE A 368 11.99 -6.53 -28.67
CA ILE A 368 10.77 -6.77 -29.47
C ILE A 368 11.00 -6.31 -30.91
N PRO A 369 10.25 -6.86 -31.89
CA PRO A 369 10.35 -6.47 -33.31
C PRO A 369 10.16 -4.97 -33.54
N ALA A 370 10.79 -4.43 -34.58
CA ALA A 370 10.50 -3.07 -35.09
C ALA A 370 9.01 -2.94 -35.47
N GLU A 371 8.51 -1.71 -35.52
CA GLU A 371 7.19 -1.46 -36.14
C GLU A 371 7.33 -1.60 -37.64
N ASP A 372 6.45 -2.41 -38.27
CA ASP A 372 6.28 -2.48 -39.71
C ASP A 372 5.68 -1.20 -40.29
#